data_7c3c114dfea8a1100cd9cf721fc0a2d6
#
_entry.id   7c3c114dfea8a1100cd9cf721fc0a2d6
#
_cell.length_a   1.000
_cell.length_b   1.000
_cell.length_c   1.000
_cell.angle_alpha   90.00
_cell.angle_beta   90.00
_cell.angle_gamma   90.00
#
_symmetry.space_group_name_H-M   'P 1'
#
loop_
_entity.id
_entity.type
_entity.pdbx_description
1 polymer ?
#
loop_
_entity_poly.entity_id
_entity_poly.type
_entity_poly.pdbx_seq_one_letter_code
_entity_poly.pdbx_strand_id
1 'polypeptide(L)'
;TRYIGVTGVQTCALPICHRGITRDFPHIPGIDAAGMVVSDQRGIFQAGDEVLVTGFDLGMNSHGGLAEYIAVPGDWVIAMPKGLNVRTSMQLGTAGLTAGLAIHALIANGLTPDSGEIIVTGATGGVGMIAVKLLSQLNFNVVAMCGKPELDDILMGLGAKRIIRRQDFLAEKPRALYSMQFAGAIDVLGGDVLVKLLKSMQFDGTVAACGMALGVELPLQVYPFILRGARLIGIYSADAPLSRKQEIWNLLANKWSISLDELTTEISLSEAPKILNEILSSRTSGRYLVKI
;
A
#
# COMPACT_ATOMS: atom_id res chain seq x y z
N THR A 1 -26.97 8.59 4.53
CA THR A 1 -25.71 9.06 5.09
C THR A 1 -25.48 8.34 6.40
N ARG A 2 -24.30 7.74 6.59
CA ARG A 2 -23.91 7.07 7.84
C ARG A 2 -22.97 7.97 8.61
N TYR A 3 -23.14 7.99 9.93
CA TYR A 3 -22.20 8.62 10.85
C TYR A 3 -21.36 7.52 11.47
N ILE A 4 -20.04 7.63 11.37
CA ILE A 4 -19.09 6.74 12.02
C ILE A 4 -18.33 7.60 13.01
N GLY A 5 -18.44 7.26 14.29
CA GLY A 5 -17.61 7.86 15.33
C GLY A 5 -16.23 7.24 15.23
N VAL A 6 -15.24 8.02 14.86
CA VAL A 6 -13.87 7.57 14.77
C VAL A 6 -13.18 7.96 16.07
N THR A 7 -13.22 7.07 17.04
CA THR A 7 -12.22 7.05 18.11
C THR A 7 -11.01 6.26 17.60
N GLY A 8 -10.45 6.68 16.49
CA GLY A 8 -9.59 5.76 15.82
C GLY A 8 -8.38 6.42 15.22
N VAL A 9 -7.61 5.61 14.72
CA VAL A 9 -6.27 5.75 14.28
C VAL A 9 -6.25 5.81 12.77
N GLN A 10 -5.57 6.78 12.22
CA GLN A 10 -5.50 6.95 10.78
C GLN A 10 -4.08 6.87 10.24
N THR A 11 -3.98 6.35 9.04
CA THR A 11 -2.75 6.40 8.27
C THR A 11 -2.90 7.42 7.15
N CYS A 12 -2.01 8.39 7.10
CA CYS A 12 -1.95 9.28 5.96
C CYS A 12 -1.14 8.62 4.84
N ALA A 13 -1.81 8.12 3.83
CA ALA A 13 -1.15 7.42 2.73
C ALA A 13 -0.67 8.36 1.62
N LEU A 14 -1.22 9.56 1.50
CA LEU A 14 -0.83 10.53 0.49
C LEU A 14 -0.86 11.95 1.07
N PRO A 15 0.24 12.66 0.96
CA PRO A 15 0.24 14.09 1.24
C PRO A 15 -0.40 14.82 0.08
N ILE A 16 -1.45 15.17 0.33
CA ILE A 16 -2.50 15.76 -0.36
C ILE A 16 -2.27 17.25 -0.49
N CYS A 17 -1.95 17.67 -1.58
CA CYS A 17 -2.14 19.01 -2.12
C CYS A 17 -1.91 18.96 -3.63
N HIS A 18 -2.00 17.78 -4.24
CA HIS A 18 -2.04 17.71 -5.68
C HIS A 18 -3.38 18.28 -6.14
N ARG A 19 -3.36 19.28 -7.02
CA ARG A 19 -4.54 19.98 -7.56
C ARG A 19 -5.61 19.05 -8.20
N GLY A 20 -5.37 17.76 -8.25
CA GLY A 20 -6.28 16.73 -8.74
C GLY A 20 -7.10 16.02 -7.65
N ILE A 21 -6.88 16.30 -6.36
CA ILE A 21 -7.53 15.56 -5.27
C ILE A 21 -8.77 16.27 -4.76
N THR A 22 -8.68 17.56 -4.43
CA THR A 22 -9.86 18.38 -4.10
C THR A 22 -9.69 19.81 -4.57
N ARG A 23 -10.82 20.46 -4.86
CA ARG A 23 -10.90 21.90 -5.17
C ARG A 23 -11.77 22.66 -4.20
N ASP A 24 -12.46 21.95 -3.32
CA ASP A 24 -13.41 22.52 -2.37
C ASP A 24 -12.77 22.64 -0.99
N PHE A 25 -12.79 23.85 -0.44
CA PHE A 25 -12.24 24.19 0.86
C PHE A 25 -13.26 24.96 1.69
N PRO A 26 -13.33 24.77 3.01
CA PRO A 26 -12.46 23.95 3.86
C PRO A 26 -12.63 22.44 3.63
N HIS A 27 -11.52 21.66 3.74
CA HIS A 27 -11.51 20.24 3.49
C HIS A 27 -10.83 19.47 4.63
N ILE A 28 -11.41 18.34 5.03
CA ILE A 28 -10.82 17.43 6.01
C ILE A 28 -10.13 16.29 5.23
N PRO A 29 -8.81 16.13 5.35
CA PRO A 29 -8.10 15.05 4.66
C PRO A 29 -8.24 13.70 5.39
N GLY A 30 -7.63 12.64 4.80
CA GLY A 30 -7.56 11.29 5.35
C GLY A 30 -8.38 10.30 4.55
N ILE A 31 -7.69 9.35 3.88
CA ILE A 31 -8.31 8.36 3.00
C ILE A 31 -8.63 7.04 3.70
N ASP A 32 -8.31 6.93 4.96
CA ASP A 32 -8.55 5.77 5.82
C ASP A 32 -9.25 6.20 7.10
N ALA A 33 -10.17 5.38 7.58
CA ALA A 33 -10.80 5.53 8.89
C ALA A 33 -11.23 4.16 9.43
N ALA A 34 -11.16 3.99 10.75
CA ALA A 34 -11.77 2.89 11.45
C ALA A 34 -12.34 3.37 12.78
N GLY A 35 -13.43 2.78 13.21
CA GLY A 35 -14.10 3.18 14.45
C GLY A 35 -15.41 2.46 14.64
N MET A 36 -16.29 3.04 15.47
CA MET A 36 -17.60 2.48 15.79
C MET A 36 -18.72 3.21 15.05
N VAL A 37 -19.69 2.46 14.60
CA VAL A 37 -20.91 3.00 14.01
C VAL A 37 -21.72 3.77 15.07
N VAL A 38 -22.08 5.00 14.78
CA VAL A 38 -22.99 5.78 15.61
C VAL A 38 -24.43 5.55 15.14
N SER A 39 -24.65 5.63 13.82
CA SER A 39 -25.95 5.33 13.23
C SER A 39 -25.80 4.86 11.77
N ASP A 40 -26.69 3.99 11.34
CA ASP A 40 -26.81 3.52 9.96
C ASP A 40 -28.24 3.57 9.50
N GLN A 41 -28.57 4.47 8.57
CA GLN A 41 -29.92 4.63 8.03
C GLN A 41 -30.40 3.40 7.23
N ARG A 42 -29.50 2.56 6.74
CA ARG A 42 -29.82 1.34 5.99
C ARG A 42 -30.06 0.12 6.89
N GLY A 43 -29.76 0.23 8.19
CA GLY A 43 -29.97 -0.84 9.17
C GLY A 43 -29.10 -2.08 8.98
N ILE A 44 -27.97 -1.96 8.25
CA ILE A 44 -27.02 -3.07 8.05
C ILE A 44 -26.08 -3.21 9.25
N PHE A 45 -25.70 -2.07 9.86
CA PHE A 45 -24.85 -2.01 11.05
C PHE A 45 -25.63 -1.45 12.22
N GLN A 46 -25.28 -1.91 13.41
CA GLN A 46 -25.82 -1.40 14.67
C GLN A 46 -24.86 -0.38 15.30
N ALA A 47 -25.38 0.50 16.14
CA ALA A 47 -24.52 1.37 16.94
C ALA A 47 -23.58 0.54 17.80
N GLY A 48 -22.29 0.88 17.78
CA GLY A 48 -21.24 0.14 18.45
C GLY A 48 -20.52 -0.91 17.59
N ASP A 49 -21.01 -1.25 16.40
CA ASP A 49 -20.29 -2.14 15.50
C ASP A 49 -18.97 -1.51 15.06
N GLU A 50 -17.87 -2.27 15.15
CA GLU A 50 -16.58 -1.85 14.63
C GLU A 50 -16.53 -1.99 13.10
N VAL A 51 -16.07 -0.93 12.45
CA VAL A 51 -16.01 -0.85 10.98
C VAL A 51 -14.75 -0.14 10.52
N LEU A 52 -14.44 -0.31 9.24
CA LEU A 52 -13.38 0.42 8.56
C LEU A 52 -13.83 0.92 7.18
N VAL A 53 -13.20 2.00 6.72
CA VAL A 53 -13.36 2.56 5.39
C VAL A 53 -11.98 2.89 4.85
N THR A 54 -11.67 2.48 3.62
CA THR A 54 -10.41 2.78 2.94
C THR A 54 -10.63 3.16 1.49
N GLY A 55 -10.05 4.29 1.10
CA GLY A 55 -10.16 4.80 -0.28
C GLY A 55 -11.54 5.33 -0.61
N PHE A 56 -12.02 5.05 -1.83
CA PHE A 56 -13.14 5.73 -2.47
C PHE A 56 -12.89 7.25 -2.51
N ASP A 57 -13.89 8.06 -2.34
CA ASP A 57 -13.74 9.52 -2.28
C ASP A 57 -13.45 10.07 -0.87
N LEU A 58 -13.21 9.20 0.13
CA LEU A 58 -12.91 9.61 1.50
C LEU A 58 -11.62 10.46 1.53
N GLY A 59 -11.74 11.70 1.98
CA GLY A 59 -10.61 12.64 2.04
C GLY A 59 -10.14 13.16 0.67
N MET A 60 -10.90 12.88 -0.39
CA MET A 60 -10.68 13.40 -1.75
C MET A 60 -11.79 14.38 -2.14
N ASN A 61 -12.90 13.91 -2.69
CA ASN A 61 -14.06 14.77 -3.00
C ASN A 61 -15.09 14.85 -1.85
N SER A 62 -14.89 14.08 -0.79
CA SER A 62 -15.65 14.16 0.46
C SER A 62 -14.72 14.39 1.64
N HIS A 63 -15.25 14.88 2.76
CA HIS A 63 -14.46 15.01 3.99
C HIS A 63 -13.89 13.65 4.41
N GLY A 64 -12.64 13.68 4.83
CA GLY A 64 -11.87 12.49 5.16
C GLY A 64 -11.91 12.12 6.64
N GLY A 65 -11.09 11.16 6.95
CA GLY A 65 -11.11 10.49 8.22
C GLY A 65 -10.28 11.18 9.32
N LEU A 66 -9.54 12.30 9.08
CA LEU A 66 -8.88 13.05 10.16
C LEU A 66 -9.90 13.89 10.95
N ALA A 67 -10.92 13.22 11.51
CA ALA A 67 -12.03 13.81 12.24
C ALA A 67 -12.58 12.81 13.26
N GLU A 68 -13.17 13.32 14.34
CA GLU A 68 -13.86 12.52 15.37
C GLU A 68 -15.05 11.74 14.80
N TYR A 69 -15.73 12.29 13.81
CA TYR A 69 -16.87 11.70 13.13
C TYR A 69 -16.75 11.87 11.63
N ILE A 70 -17.11 10.81 10.90
CA ILE A 70 -17.23 10.85 9.45
C ILE A 70 -18.62 10.38 9.03
N ALA A 71 -19.12 10.95 7.93
CA ALA A 71 -20.33 10.51 7.27
C ALA A 71 -19.98 10.01 5.87
N VAL A 72 -20.25 8.75 5.59
CA VAL A 72 -19.87 8.10 4.34
C VAL A 72 -21.02 7.31 3.74
N PRO A 73 -21.04 7.09 2.42
CA PRO A 73 -21.94 6.12 1.80
C PRO A 73 -21.74 4.73 2.42
N GLY A 74 -22.82 4.06 2.69
CA GLY A 74 -22.75 2.76 3.33
C GLY A 74 -22.04 1.68 2.52
N ASP A 75 -21.95 1.85 1.21
CA ASP A 75 -21.28 0.92 0.32
C ASP A 75 -19.74 1.01 0.38
N TRP A 76 -19.21 1.98 1.13
CA TRP A 76 -17.77 2.09 1.41
C TRP A 76 -17.35 1.36 2.69
N VAL A 77 -18.33 1.02 3.54
CA VAL A 77 -18.09 0.53 4.90
C VAL A 77 -17.89 -1.00 4.90
N ILE A 78 -16.85 -1.42 5.56
CA ILE A 78 -16.53 -2.83 5.80
C ILE A 78 -16.66 -3.10 7.28
N ALA A 79 -17.41 -4.16 7.65
CA ALA A 79 -17.38 -4.69 9.02
C ALA A 79 -15.95 -5.05 9.40
N MET A 80 -15.54 -4.74 10.61
CA MET A 80 -14.19 -5.10 11.09
C MET A 80 -14.02 -6.60 11.03
N PRO A 81 -13.07 -7.13 10.23
CA PRO A 81 -12.84 -8.57 10.17
C PRO A 81 -12.35 -9.12 11.50
N LYS A 82 -12.82 -10.31 11.89
CA LYS A 82 -12.32 -11.01 13.06
C LYS A 82 -10.81 -11.23 12.95
N GLY A 83 -10.06 -10.82 13.98
CA GLY A 83 -8.59 -10.85 14.00
C GLY A 83 -7.95 -9.47 13.83
N LEU A 84 -8.71 -8.45 13.44
CA LEU A 84 -8.31 -7.05 13.48
C LEU A 84 -9.13 -6.27 14.51
N ASN A 85 -8.61 -5.13 14.89
CA ASN A 85 -9.29 -4.09 15.65
C ASN A 85 -9.04 -2.72 15.01
N VAL A 86 -9.64 -1.67 15.56
CA VAL A 86 -9.49 -0.30 15.04
C VAL A 86 -8.03 0.09 14.86
N ARG A 87 -7.16 -0.21 15.84
CA ARG A 87 -5.74 0.14 15.79
C ARG A 87 -5.00 -0.65 14.71
N THR A 88 -5.10 -1.96 14.72
CA THR A 88 -4.36 -2.81 13.78
C THR A 88 -4.84 -2.65 12.35
N SER A 89 -6.13 -2.41 12.12
CA SER A 89 -6.64 -2.09 10.79
C SER A 89 -6.05 -0.79 10.24
N MET A 90 -5.85 0.23 11.09
CA MET A 90 -5.29 1.51 10.65
C MET A 90 -3.75 1.50 10.58
N GLN A 91 -3.07 0.62 11.30
CA GLN A 91 -1.66 0.34 11.02
C GLN A 91 -1.45 -0.16 9.58
N LEU A 92 -2.37 -0.96 9.08
CA LEU A 92 -2.40 -1.41 7.68
C LEU A 92 -2.91 -0.30 6.75
N GLY A 93 -4.12 0.17 6.94
CA GLY A 93 -4.78 1.18 6.12
C GLY A 93 -4.78 0.85 4.62
N THR A 94 -4.88 1.87 3.79
CA THR A 94 -4.77 1.75 2.33
C THR A 94 -3.42 1.15 1.90
N ALA A 95 -2.33 1.38 2.65
CA ALA A 95 -1.04 0.79 2.31
C ALA A 95 -1.03 -0.74 2.46
N GLY A 96 -1.63 -1.26 3.54
CA GLY A 96 -1.81 -2.70 3.75
C GLY A 96 -2.75 -3.32 2.73
N LEU A 97 -3.88 -2.66 2.45
CA LEU A 97 -4.80 -3.09 1.39
C LEU A 97 -4.10 -3.16 0.03
N THR A 98 -3.30 -2.14 -0.32
CA THR A 98 -2.56 -2.09 -1.59
C THR A 98 -1.51 -3.20 -1.68
N ALA A 99 -0.72 -3.39 -0.63
CA ALA A 99 0.24 -4.49 -0.57
C ALA A 99 -0.45 -5.85 -0.68
N GLY A 100 -1.57 -6.03 0.02
CA GLY A 100 -2.38 -7.26 -0.06
C GLY A 100 -2.92 -7.50 -1.46
N LEU A 101 -3.51 -6.49 -2.12
CA LEU A 101 -3.97 -6.59 -3.50
C LEU A 101 -2.85 -6.94 -4.47
N ALA A 102 -1.66 -6.33 -4.30
CA ALA A 102 -0.50 -6.62 -5.13
C ALA A 102 -0.03 -8.08 -4.96
N ILE A 103 0.12 -8.55 -3.73
CA ILE A 103 0.50 -9.93 -3.44
C ILE A 103 -0.55 -10.91 -3.97
N HIS A 104 -1.83 -10.63 -3.75
CA HIS A 104 -2.93 -11.45 -4.27
C HIS A 104 -2.87 -11.55 -5.80
N ALA A 105 -2.62 -10.44 -6.49
CA ALA A 105 -2.49 -10.43 -7.94
C ALA A 105 -1.29 -11.27 -8.42
N LEU A 106 -0.14 -11.20 -7.73
CA LEU A 106 1.02 -12.02 -8.05
C LEU A 106 0.70 -13.52 -7.90
N ILE A 107 0.12 -13.92 -6.76
CA ILE A 107 -0.27 -15.32 -6.50
C ILE A 107 -1.31 -15.81 -7.50
N ALA A 108 -2.33 -15.01 -7.81
CA ALA A 108 -3.36 -15.35 -8.80
C ALA A 108 -2.80 -15.53 -10.22
N ASN A 109 -1.62 -14.94 -10.50
CA ASN A 109 -0.90 -15.11 -11.77
C ASN A 109 0.19 -16.20 -11.70
N GLY A 110 0.11 -17.09 -10.73
CA GLY A 110 0.93 -18.30 -10.66
C GLY A 110 2.21 -18.17 -9.85
N LEU A 111 2.44 -17.05 -9.15
CA LEU A 111 3.61 -16.88 -8.32
C LEU A 111 3.50 -17.75 -7.04
N THR A 112 4.54 -18.51 -6.77
CA THR A 112 4.71 -19.35 -5.57
C THR A 112 6.03 -19.02 -4.88
N PRO A 113 6.23 -19.42 -3.61
CA PRO A 113 7.52 -19.22 -2.92
C PRO A 113 8.74 -19.78 -3.67
N ASP A 114 8.55 -20.84 -4.46
CA ASP A 114 9.62 -21.50 -5.22
C ASP A 114 9.87 -20.84 -6.60
N SER A 115 9.11 -19.84 -6.98
CA SER A 115 9.25 -19.20 -8.30
C SER A 115 10.54 -18.41 -8.48
N GLY A 116 11.19 -18.02 -7.39
CA GLY A 116 12.42 -17.22 -7.41
C GLY A 116 12.29 -15.92 -6.64
N GLU A 117 13.16 -14.97 -6.95
CA GLU A 117 13.19 -13.68 -6.23
C GLU A 117 12.03 -12.77 -6.62
N ILE A 118 11.43 -12.15 -5.60
CA ILE A 118 10.44 -11.08 -5.75
C ILE A 118 11.04 -9.78 -5.25
N ILE A 119 11.07 -8.79 -6.12
CA ILE A 119 11.56 -7.47 -5.75
C ILE A 119 10.44 -6.54 -5.35
N VAL A 120 10.65 -5.80 -4.25
CA VAL A 120 9.77 -4.71 -3.80
C VAL A 120 10.52 -3.40 -3.96
N THR A 121 10.04 -2.51 -4.83
CA THR A 121 10.62 -1.18 -4.99
C THR A 121 10.06 -0.20 -3.96
N GLY A 122 10.81 0.86 -3.63
CA GLY A 122 10.39 1.80 -2.60
C GLY A 122 10.11 1.09 -1.27
N ALA A 123 10.92 0.09 -0.95
CA ALA A 123 10.70 -0.82 0.18
C ALA A 123 10.64 -0.13 1.56
N THR A 124 11.11 1.11 1.66
CA THR A 124 11.08 1.92 2.91
C THR A 124 9.81 2.76 3.06
N GLY A 125 8.93 2.76 2.07
CA GLY A 125 7.62 3.42 2.14
C GLY A 125 6.55 2.53 2.80
N GLY A 126 5.40 3.12 3.11
CA GLY A 126 4.31 2.41 3.81
C GLY A 126 3.86 1.12 3.12
N VAL A 127 3.62 1.15 1.80
CA VAL A 127 3.27 -0.05 1.02
C VAL A 127 4.44 -1.02 0.95
N GLY A 128 5.66 -0.51 0.68
CA GLY A 128 6.84 -1.33 0.50
C GLY A 128 7.22 -2.14 1.73
N MET A 129 7.27 -1.52 2.92
CA MET A 129 7.57 -2.22 4.18
C MET A 129 6.55 -3.33 4.48
N ILE A 130 5.26 -3.04 4.30
CA ILE A 130 4.20 -4.03 4.51
C ILE A 130 4.35 -5.17 3.49
N ALA A 131 4.62 -4.85 2.22
CA ALA A 131 4.81 -5.85 1.18
C ALA A 131 6.02 -6.77 1.47
N VAL A 132 7.15 -6.21 1.90
CA VAL A 132 8.33 -6.99 2.31
C VAL A 132 7.98 -7.94 3.44
N LYS A 133 7.34 -7.45 4.50
CA LYS A 133 6.97 -8.25 5.67
C LYS A 133 5.96 -9.36 5.32
N LEU A 134 4.92 -9.03 4.56
CA LEU A 134 3.90 -10.00 4.13
C LEU A 134 4.49 -11.08 3.22
N LEU A 135 5.26 -10.72 2.20
CA LEU A 135 5.90 -11.68 1.30
C LEU A 135 6.85 -12.60 2.06
N SER A 136 7.64 -12.04 2.99
CA SER A 136 8.55 -12.84 3.82
C SER A 136 7.78 -13.84 4.69
N GLN A 137 6.68 -13.42 5.34
CA GLN A 137 5.83 -14.31 6.13
C GLN A 137 5.18 -15.41 5.28
N LEU A 138 4.91 -15.13 4.02
CA LEU A 138 4.39 -16.09 3.05
C LEU A 138 5.50 -16.96 2.43
N ASN A 139 6.73 -16.91 2.97
CA ASN A 139 7.90 -17.66 2.57
C ASN A 139 8.44 -17.34 1.17
N PHE A 140 8.12 -16.20 0.61
CA PHE A 140 8.73 -15.74 -0.65
C PHE A 140 10.18 -15.26 -0.44
N ASN A 141 10.99 -15.38 -1.47
CA ASN A 141 12.36 -14.85 -1.48
C ASN A 141 12.34 -13.37 -1.86
N VAL A 142 12.36 -12.50 -0.85
CA VAL A 142 12.13 -11.06 -1.01
C VAL A 142 13.44 -10.30 -1.19
N VAL A 143 13.49 -9.49 -2.24
CA VAL A 143 14.55 -8.50 -2.50
C VAL A 143 13.97 -7.11 -2.26
N ALA A 144 14.59 -6.32 -1.39
CA ALA A 144 14.15 -4.95 -1.13
C ALA A 144 14.97 -3.95 -1.94
N MET A 145 14.32 -3.09 -2.73
CA MET A 145 14.99 -1.96 -3.36
C MET A 145 14.91 -0.73 -2.48
N CYS A 146 16.06 -0.24 -2.05
CA CYS A 146 16.16 0.89 -1.14
C CYS A 146 17.18 1.94 -1.63
N GLY A 147 16.85 3.21 -1.43
CA GLY A 147 17.77 4.34 -1.65
C GLY A 147 18.35 4.91 -0.34
N LYS A 148 18.00 4.35 0.83
CA LYS A 148 18.34 4.85 2.16
C LYS A 148 19.10 3.77 2.93
N PRO A 149 20.45 3.79 2.93
CA PRO A 149 21.26 2.78 3.59
C PRO A 149 20.98 2.61 5.08
N GLU A 150 20.61 3.68 5.76
CA GLU A 150 20.27 3.72 7.18
C GLU A 150 19.04 2.87 7.56
N LEU A 151 18.27 2.41 6.57
CA LEU A 151 17.06 1.58 6.77
C LEU A 151 17.28 0.10 6.40
N ASP A 152 18.51 -0.30 6.10
CA ASP A 152 18.81 -1.67 5.69
C ASP A 152 18.48 -2.69 6.79
N ASP A 153 18.91 -2.42 8.02
CA ASP A 153 18.68 -3.32 9.14
C ASP A 153 17.17 -3.53 9.38
N ILE A 154 16.37 -2.48 9.19
CA ILE A 154 14.91 -2.58 9.27
C ILE A 154 14.38 -3.50 8.17
N LEU A 155 14.81 -3.31 6.92
CA LEU A 155 14.33 -4.13 5.80
C LEU A 155 14.77 -5.60 5.93
N MET A 156 15.98 -5.85 6.43
CA MET A 156 16.44 -7.21 6.73
C MET A 156 15.64 -7.82 7.88
N GLY A 157 15.34 -7.04 8.93
CA GLY A 157 14.48 -7.45 10.04
C GLY A 157 13.03 -7.75 9.60
N LEU A 158 12.51 -7.08 8.58
CA LEU A 158 11.23 -7.38 7.95
C LEU A 158 11.25 -8.65 7.10
N GLY A 159 12.44 -9.24 6.89
CA GLY A 159 12.63 -10.50 6.22
C GLY A 159 13.09 -10.41 4.76
N ALA A 160 13.53 -9.24 4.29
CA ALA A 160 14.24 -9.15 3.01
C ALA A 160 15.49 -10.02 3.06
N LYS A 161 15.76 -10.78 1.98
CA LYS A 161 16.95 -11.65 1.88
C LYS A 161 18.17 -10.91 1.36
N ARG A 162 17.96 -9.86 0.59
CA ARG A 162 19.00 -8.93 0.12
C ARG A 162 18.41 -7.57 -0.23
N ILE A 163 19.29 -6.60 -0.32
CA ILE A 163 18.95 -5.23 -0.66
C ILE A 163 19.63 -4.85 -1.96
N ILE A 164 18.91 -4.17 -2.83
CA ILE A 164 19.43 -3.56 -4.06
C ILE A 164 19.36 -2.05 -3.91
N ARG A 165 20.48 -1.37 -4.21
CA ARG A 165 20.49 0.08 -4.31
C ARG A 165 19.82 0.53 -5.61
N ARG A 166 18.87 1.45 -5.52
CA ARG A 166 18.21 1.99 -6.71
C ARG A 166 19.20 2.58 -7.72
N GLN A 167 20.22 3.29 -7.24
CA GLN A 167 21.25 3.87 -8.11
C GLN A 167 22.01 2.80 -8.88
N ASP A 168 22.44 1.76 -8.20
CA ASP A 168 23.19 0.65 -8.83
C ASP A 168 22.30 -0.12 -9.80
N PHE A 169 21.03 -0.35 -9.43
CA PHE A 169 20.07 -0.96 -10.33
C PHE A 169 19.91 -0.19 -11.64
N LEU A 170 19.90 1.13 -11.61
CA LEU A 170 19.77 1.98 -12.79
C LEU A 170 21.07 2.27 -13.53
N ALA A 171 22.24 2.02 -12.94
CA ALA A 171 23.55 2.38 -13.52
C ALA A 171 23.93 1.53 -14.75
N GLU A 172 23.31 0.37 -14.94
CA GLU A 172 23.59 -0.50 -16.08
C GLU A 172 23.16 0.17 -17.40
N LYS A 173 24.02 0.06 -18.42
CA LYS A 173 23.72 0.64 -19.74
C LYS A 173 22.37 0.16 -20.30
N PRO A 174 21.61 1.03 -20.96
CA PRO A 174 20.31 0.67 -21.52
C PRO A 174 20.41 -0.51 -22.50
N ARG A 175 19.50 -1.49 -22.32
CA ARG A 175 19.36 -2.68 -23.17
C ARG A 175 17.90 -2.89 -23.54
N ALA A 176 17.66 -3.64 -24.62
CA ALA A 176 16.30 -4.08 -24.97
C ALA A 176 15.73 -5.02 -23.89
N LEU A 177 16.54 -5.97 -23.40
CA LEU A 177 16.28 -6.86 -22.28
C LEU A 177 17.56 -6.98 -21.43
N TYR A 178 17.39 -7.08 -20.13
CA TYR A 178 18.47 -7.40 -19.18
C TYR A 178 18.47 -8.91 -18.85
N SER A 179 19.46 -9.35 -18.09
CA SER A 179 19.47 -10.71 -17.54
C SER A 179 18.21 -10.94 -16.71
N MET A 180 17.63 -12.13 -16.81
CA MET A 180 16.48 -12.53 -16.01
C MET A 180 16.88 -12.61 -14.54
N GLN A 181 16.18 -11.87 -13.70
CA GLN A 181 16.47 -11.80 -12.26
C GLN A 181 15.26 -12.16 -11.42
N PHE A 182 14.09 -11.55 -11.69
CA PHE A 182 12.95 -11.58 -10.79
C PHE A 182 11.80 -12.39 -11.36
N ALA A 183 11.21 -13.25 -10.54
CA ALA A 183 9.96 -13.95 -10.85
C ALA A 183 8.74 -13.04 -10.68
N GLY A 184 8.81 -12.09 -9.75
CA GLY A 184 7.76 -11.13 -9.48
C GLY A 184 8.29 -9.79 -8.99
N ALA A 185 7.46 -8.77 -9.06
CA ALA A 185 7.77 -7.46 -8.51
C ALA A 185 6.53 -6.76 -7.96
N ILE A 186 6.70 -6.00 -6.87
CA ILE A 186 5.74 -4.99 -6.42
C ILE A 186 6.41 -3.64 -6.62
N ASP A 187 5.85 -2.83 -7.51
CA ASP A 187 6.43 -1.54 -7.86
C ASP A 187 5.59 -0.38 -7.35
N VAL A 188 6.23 0.49 -6.54
CA VAL A 188 5.64 1.74 -6.03
C VAL A 188 6.34 2.98 -6.59
N LEU A 189 7.35 2.80 -7.43
CA LEU A 189 8.19 3.89 -7.93
C LEU A 189 7.81 4.37 -9.33
N GLY A 190 7.46 3.47 -10.23
CA GLY A 190 7.21 3.81 -11.63
C GLY A 190 8.47 4.23 -12.40
N GLY A 191 8.27 4.94 -13.51
CA GLY A 191 9.31 5.51 -14.33
C GLY A 191 10.38 4.50 -14.79
N ASP A 192 11.64 4.93 -14.83
CA ASP A 192 12.77 4.10 -15.29
C ASP A 192 12.97 2.82 -14.48
N VAL A 193 12.60 2.83 -13.20
CA VAL A 193 12.65 1.62 -12.36
C VAL A 193 11.67 0.57 -12.88
N LEU A 194 10.43 0.93 -13.14
CA LEU A 194 9.41 0.03 -13.69
C LEU A 194 9.82 -0.48 -15.09
N VAL A 195 10.37 0.40 -15.93
CA VAL A 195 10.90 0.01 -17.25
C VAL A 195 11.98 -1.07 -17.10
N LYS A 196 12.95 -0.85 -16.22
CA LYS A 196 14.05 -1.80 -16.03
C LYS A 196 13.57 -3.09 -15.37
N LEU A 197 12.63 -3.03 -14.43
CA LEU A 197 12.01 -4.22 -13.84
C LEU A 197 11.41 -5.12 -14.92
N LEU A 198 10.53 -4.59 -15.75
CA LEU A 198 9.89 -5.34 -16.84
C LEU A 198 10.92 -6.00 -17.76
N LYS A 199 12.01 -5.29 -18.06
CA LYS A 199 13.11 -5.82 -18.88
C LYS A 199 13.98 -6.87 -18.15
N SER A 200 13.84 -7.03 -16.83
CA SER A 200 14.62 -7.95 -15.99
C SER A 200 13.80 -9.13 -15.47
N MET A 201 12.52 -9.23 -15.87
CA MET A 201 11.66 -10.34 -15.43
C MET A 201 12.10 -11.67 -16.01
N GLN A 202 11.89 -12.73 -15.26
CA GLN A 202 11.97 -14.12 -15.72
C GLN A 202 10.80 -14.43 -16.67
N PHE A 203 10.80 -15.61 -17.28
CA PHE A 203 9.67 -16.07 -18.07
C PHE A 203 8.40 -16.08 -17.22
N ASP A 204 7.30 -15.59 -17.79
CA ASP A 204 5.99 -15.44 -17.14
C ASP A 204 5.98 -14.58 -15.87
N GLY A 205 7.05 -13.85 -15.60
CA GLY A 205 7.17 -12.99 -14.44
C GLY A 205 6.13 -11.86 -14.43
N THR A 206 5.66 -11.50 -13.24
CA THR A 206 4.58 -10.53 -13.08
C THR A 206 5.01 -9.34 -12.23
N VAL A 207 4.73 -8.13 -12.73
CA VAL A 207 4.93 -6.87 -12.00
C VAL A 207 3.56 -6.32 -11.59
N ALA A 208 3.34 -6.16 -10.30
CA ALA A 208 2.20 -5.46 -9.72
C ALA A 208 2.60 -3.99 -9.45
N ALA A 209 2.13 -3.07 -10.29
CA ALA A 209 2.44 -1.65 -10.18
C ALA A 209 1.33 -0.92 -9.41
N CYS A 210 1.67 -0.27 -8.32
CA CYS A 210 0.72 0.44 -7.44
C CYS A 210 1.14 1.87 -7.09
N GLY A 211 2.23 2.36 -7.67
CA GLY A 211 2.71 3.72 -7.41
C GLY A 211 3.53 4.31 -8.55
N MET A 212 3.78 5.61 -8.45
CA MET A 212 4.49 6.40 -9.46
C MET A 212 5.36 7.48 -8.80
N ALA A 213 5.99 7.13 -7.66
CA ALA A 213 6.72 8.11 -6.85
C ALA A 213 7.94 8.74 -7.55
N LEU A 214 8.51 8.07 -8.56
CA LEU A 214 9.64 8.59 -9.35
C LEU A 214 9.26 8.99 -10.78
N GLY A 215 8.08 8.64 -11.24
CA GLY A 215 7.64 9.04 -12.56
C GLY A 215 6.43 8.27 -13.06
N VAL A 216 5.74 8.84 -14.03
CA VAL A 216 4.54 8.29 -14.67
C VAL A 216 4.82 7.69 -16.04
N GLU A 217 5.97 8.01 -16.61
CA GLU A 217 6.33 7.58 -17.96
C GLU A 217 6.75 6.11 -17.98
N LEU A 218 6.35 5.40 -19.03
CA LEU A 218 6.72 4.01 -19.29
C LEU A 218 7.22 3.83 -20.72
N PRO A 219 8.42 4.35 -21.07
CA PRO A 219 8.99 4.22 -22.41
C PRO A 219 9.55 2.80 -22.61
N LEU A 220 8.69 1.85 -22.97
CA LEU A 220 9.00 0.44 -23.07
C LEU A 220 8.66 -0.11 -24.47
N GLN A 221 9.55 -0.94 -24.98
CA GLN A 221 9.28 -1.77 -26.15
C GLN A 221 8.55 -3.06 -25.76
N VAL A 222 7.89 -3.71 -26.69
CA VAL A 222 7.09 -4.93 -26.43
C VAL A 222 7.90 -6.18 -26.11
N TYR A 223 9.23 -6.14 -26.19
CA TYR A 223 10.11 -7.30 -26.01
C TYR A 223 9.87 -8.07 -24.69
N PRO A 224 9.74 -7.45 -23.53
CA PRO A 224 9.49 -8.21 -22.29
C PRO A 224 8.21 -9.04 -22.38
N PHE A 225 7.16 -8.50 -22.99
CA PHE A 225 5.86 -9.17 -23.11
C PHE A 225 5.90 -10.33 -24.10
N ILE A 226 6.45 -10.11 -25.30
CA ILE A 226 6.45 -11.13 -26.37
C ILE A 226 7.49 -12.22 -26.10
N LEU A 227 8.71 -11.83 -25.67
CA LEU A 227 9.83 -12.76 -25.57
C LEU A 227 9.93 -13.46 -24.20
N ARG A 228 9.25 -12.93 -23.18
CA ARG A 228 9.31 -13.52 -21.81
C ARG A 228 7.94 -13.77 -21.21
N GLY A 229 6.85 -13.38 -21.87
CA GLY A 229 5.51 -13.48 -21.29
C GLY A 229 5.33 -12.62 -20.03
N ALA A 230 6.20 -11.60 -19.85
CA ALA A 230 6.12 -10.73 -18.68
C ALA A 230 4.75 -10.05 -18.61
N ARG A 231 4.23 -9.88 -17.40
CA ARG A 231 2.93 -9.25 -17.15
C ARG A 231 3.11 -7.97 -16.35
N LEU A 232 2.33 -6.95 -16.69
CA LEU A 232 2.20 -5.73 -15.91
C LEU A 232 0.75 -5.60 -15.47
N ILE A 233 0.53 -5.55 -14.16
CA ILE A 233 -0.80 -5.45 -13.57
C ILE A 233 -0.86 -4.17 -12.75
N GLY A 234 -1.80 -3.29 -13.08
CA GLY A 234 -2.10 -2.10 -12.28
C GLY A 234 -2.89 -2.48 -11.03
N ILE A 235 -2.45 -1.97 -9.89
CA ILE A 235 -3.13 -2.16 -8.61
C ILE A 235 -3.74 -0.83 -8.18
N TYR A 236 -5.06 -0.73 -8.31
CA TYR A 236 -5.81 0.44 -7.90
C TYR A 236 -6.67 0.10 -6.67
N SER A 237 -6.17 0.47 -5.49
CA SER A 237 -6.81 0.11 -4.22
C SER A 237 -7.97 1.04 -3.83
N ALA A 238 -7.93 2.31 -4.27
CA ALA A 238 -8.92 3.30 -3.85
C ALA A 238 -10.34 2.89 -4.23
N ASP A 239 -10.60 2.61 -5.51
CA ASP A 239 -11.92 2.20 -6.01
C ASP A 239 -12.01 0.71 -6.35
N ALA A 240 -11.17 -0.12 -5.73
CA ALA A 240 -11.34 -1.56 -5.83
C ALA A 240 -12.77 -1.96 -5.37
N PRO A 241 -13.43 -2.90 -6.05
CA PRO A 241 -14.74 -3.37 -5.64
C PRO A 241 -14.77 -3.78 -4.16
N LEU A 242 -15.86 -3.44 -3.45
CA LEU A 242 -15.99 -3.69 -2.01
C LEU A 242 -15.74 -5.17 -1.67
N SER A 243 -16.24 -6.09 -2.49
CA SER A 243 -16.01 -7.53 -2.31
C SER A 243 -14.52 -7.91 -2.33
N ARG A 244 -13.74 -7.29 -3.23
CA ARG A 244 -12.29 -7.51 -3.30
C ARG A 244 -11.57 -6.90 -2.10
N LYS A 245 -11.97 -5.70 -1.66
CA LYS A 245 -11.45 -5.11 -0.43
C LYS A 245 -11.72 -6.02 0.78
N GLN A 246 -12.96 -6.52 0.91
CA GLN A 246 -13.36 -7.44 1.98
C GLN A 246 -12.53 -8.73 1.96
N GLU A 247 -12.29 -9.30 0.79
CA GLU A 247 -11.44 -10.49 0.62
C GLU A 247 -10.03 -10.24 1.16
N ILE A 248 -9.38 -9.15 0.73
CA ILE A 248 -8.03 -8.81 1.18
C ILE A 248 -7.99 -8.50 2.68
N TRP A 249 -8.96 -7.74 3.20
CA TRP A 249 -9.04 -7.46 4.63
C TRP A 249 -9.22 -8.74 5.47
N ASN A 250 -9.99 -9.71 4.97
CA ASN A 250 -10.11 -11.02 5.62
C ASN A 250 -8.80 -11.82 5.58
N LEU A 251 -8.05 -11.75 4.49
CA LEU A 251 -6.71 -12.35 4.44
C LEU A 251 -5.75 -11.70 5.42
N LEU A 252 -5.71 -10.37 5.48
CA LEU A 252 -4.86 -9.59 6.40
C LEU A 252 -5.24 -9.82 7.87
N ALA A 253 -6.50 -10.07 8.15
CA ALA A 253 -6.99 -10.40 9.50
C ALA A 253 -6.59 -11.80 9.97
N ASN A 254 -6.32 -12.73 9.04
CA ASN A 254 -6.17 -14.15 9.33
C ASN A 254 -4.85 -14.71 8.76
N LYS A 255 -4.90 -15.30 7.57
CA LYS A 255 -3.75 -16.02 6.96
C LYS A 255 -2.53 -15.13 6.70
N TRP A 256 -2.74 -13.84 6.48
CA TRP A 256 -1.70 -12.85 6.19
C TRP A 256 -1.51 -11.87 7.36
N SER A 257 -1.91 -12.27 8.56
CA SER A 257 -1.80 -11.43 9.75
C SER A 257 -0.33 -11.16 10.08
N ILE A 258 0.01 -9.88 10.24
CA ILE A 258 1.35 -9.40 10.63
C ILE A 258 1.22 -8.37 11.75
N SER A 259 2.21 -8.30 12.63
CA SER A 259 2.37 -7.16 13.53
C SER A 259 3.14 -6.05 12.82
N LEU A 260 2.67 -4.81 12.98
CA LEU A 260 3.33 -3.60 12.50
C LEU A 260 3.72 -2.66 13.65
N ASP A 261 3.71 -3.14 14.88
CA ASP A 261 3.97 -2.31 16.07
C ASP A 261 5.36 -1.66 16.01
N GLU A 262 6.36 -2.39 15.59
CA GLU A 262 7.74 -1.92 15.42
C GLU A 262 7.92 -0.84 14.34
N LEU A 263 6.97 -0.76 13.40
CA LEU A 263 6.96 0.19 12.27
C LEU A 263 6.03 1.37 12.51
N THR A 264 5.27 1.37 13.61
CA THR A 264 4.17 2.33 13.82
C THR A 264 4.52 3.33 14.91
N THR A 265 4.44 4.61 14.56
CA THR A 265 4.50 5.71 15.51
C THR A 265 3.10 6.30 15.70
N GLU A 266 2.59 6.29 16.92
CA GLU A 266 1.33 6.96 17.25
C GLU A 266 1.57 8.45 17.45
N ILE A 267 0.71 9.27 16.87
CA ILE A 267 0.73 10.72 16.95
C ILE A 267 -0.67 11.25 17.23
N SER A 268 -0.75 12.44 17.80
CA SER A 268 -2.00 13.19 17.95
C SER A 268 -2.38 13.88 16.63
N LEU A 269 -3.65 14.29 16.51
CA LEU A 269 -4.12 15.08 15.37
C LEU A 269 -3.36 16.41 15.22
N SER A 270 -2.96 17.04 16.34
CA SER A 270 -2.20 18.30 16.32
C SER A 270 -0.78 18.15 15.74
N GLU A 271 -0.19 16.97 15.79
CA GLU A 271 1.14 16.67 15.24
C GLU A 271 1.08 16.32 13.74
N ALA A 272 -0.11 15.92 13.25
CA ALA A 272 -0.28 15.45 11.87
C ALA A 272 0.25 16.43 10.80
N PRO A 273 0.03 17.77 10.88
CA PRO A 273 0.55 18.70 9.86
C PRO A 273 2.07 18.70 9.75
N LYS A 274 2.80 18.55 10.88
CA LYS A 274 4.26 18.46 10.89
C LYS A 274 4.71 17.17 10.18
N ILE A 275 4.14 16.06 10.57
CA ILE A 275 4.49 14.74 9.99
C ILE A 275 4.16 14.69 8.50
N LEU A 276 3.06 15.27 8.06
CA LEU A 276 2.72 15.37 6.63
C LEU A 276 3.80 16.09 5.84
N ASN A 277 4.34 17.20 6.34
CA ASN A 277 5.44 17.92 5.69
C ASN A 277 6.74 17.10 5.64
N GLU A 278 7.00 16.30 6.67
CA GLU A 278 8.15 15.39 6.68
C GLU A 278 8.00 14.24 5.67
N ILE A 279 6.79 13.69 5.54
CA ILE A 279 6.46 12.68 4.50
C ILE A 279 6.68 13.26 3.10
N LEU A 280 6.18 14.47 2.83
CA LEU A 280 6.35 15.17 1.55
C LEU A 280 7.82 15.35 1.17
N SER A 281 8.66 15.62 2.15
CA SER A 281 10.11 15.77 1.95
C SER A 281 10.88 14.44 1.96
N SER A 282 10.17 13.29 1.97
CA SER A 282 10.76 11.93 2.03
C SER A 282 11.70 11.71 3.22
N ARG A 283 11.51 12.46 4.32
CA ARG A 283 12.34 12.36 5.52
C ARG A 283 11.84 11.35 6.54
N THR A 284 10.71 10.70 6.27
CA THR A 284 10.10 9.72 7.15
C THR A 284 10.23 8.29 6.62
N SER A 285 10.01 7.33 7.48
CA SER A 285 9.87 5.91 7.18
C SER A 285 8.83 5.29 8.12
N GLY A 286 8.31 4.10 7.78
CA GLY A 286 7.35 3.42 8.63
C GLY A 286 5.91 3.93 8.47
N ARG A 287 5.14 3.80 9.54
CA ARG A 287 3.71 4.10 9.61
C ARG A 287 3.43 5.13 10.70
N TYR A 288 2.62 6.10 10.40
CA TYR A 288 2.10 7.04 11.40
C TYR A 288 0.62 6.79 11.61
N LEU A 289 0.27 6.69 12.87
CA LEU A 289 -1.04 6.33 13.33
C LEU A 289 -1.59 7.55 14.08
N VAL A 290 -2.60 8.23 13.52
CA VAL A 290 -3.18 9.41 14.15
C VAL A 290 -4.30 8.95 15.09
N LYS A 291 -4.13 9.22 16.38
CA LYS A 291 -5.15 8.99 17.40
C LYS A 291 -6.03 10.24 17.49
N ILE A 292 -7.32 10.03 17.38
CA ILE A 292 -8.37 11.06 17.46
C ILE A 292 -9.17 10.85 18.73
#